data_bd895ac9a640aeb79b3f1e95ebc78c04
#
_entry.id   bd895ac9a640aeb79b3f1e95ebc78c04
#
_cell.length_a   1.000
_cell.length_b   1.000
_cell.length_c   1.000
_cell.angle_alpha   90.00
_cell.angle_beta   90.00
_cell.angle_gamma   90.00
#
_symmetry.space_group_name_H-M   'P 1'
#
loop_
_entity.id
_entity.type
_entity.pdbx_description
1 polymer ?
#
loop_
_entity_poly.entity_id
_entity_poly.type
_entity_poly.pdbx_seq_one_letter_code
_entity_poly.pdbx_strand_id
1 'polypeptide(L)'
;MSLLPFKYLRLKRVLALALFVTLSSMLFSTTAFTLVGYYRGFNIYLGEGEDIVAVYDRGSRTPFTGIVPAYLTEAISRLDGVIAVSPEVIIPCAVRGQPTFLRGIVSDHFMKLNPITILDGRMLGEQDLNSAIVGVRLAKKLSIKVGDKVLVTGVLVDACLELKVEGIFYSNSPADDEIVAPLHVGQWLRGLDYNHVTLIRAKIDKGLVSKTSIYEAIVREALGPTQASAESQKPSQPTIVPWTRIFFHAENIGVEEAQRFMEGYMERYGVTRESIITLSTIIFLLSSTTIAFSTRTLIVQHERELQVLRSIGSSKKLLKKDMIIKLFPITLASSMAGIAATIVFLNTIIGQGYLQILSHTITFQPDPAVIALTVVLSTALFMVSVLKQKL
;
A
#
# COMPACT_ATOMS: atom_id res chain seq x y z
N MET A 1 20.56 -34.02 26.27
CA MET A 1 19.84 -35.20 26.70
C MET A 1 18.72 -34.77 27.62
N SER A 2 17.45 -35.13 27.34
CA SER A 2 16.33 -34.91 28.27
C SER A 2 16.43 -35.95 29.34
N LEU A 3 16.54 -35.50 30.60
CA LEU A 3 16.68 -36.39 31.76
C LEU A 3 15.37 -37.00 32.25
N LEU A 4 14.26 -36.54 31.74
CA LEU A 4 12.92 -36.94 32.18
C LEU A 4 12.08 -37.49 31.02
N PRO A 5 11.28 -38.55 31.21
CA PRO A 5 10.43 -39.09 30.15
C PRO A 5 9.30 -38.11 29.78
N PHE A 6 8.87 -38.08 28.50
CA PHE A 6 7.74 -37.29 28.03
C PHE A 6 6.40 -37.62 28.73
N LYS A 7 6.31 -38.76 29.41
CA LYS A 7 5.08 -39.30 30.03
C LYS A 7 4.44 -38.42 31.11
N TYR A 8 5.18 -37.50 31.74
CA TYR A 8 4.56 -36.60 32.72
C TYR A 8 3.77 -35.43 32.09
N LEU A 9 3.99 -35.11 30.83
CA LEU A 9 3.23 -34.09 30.11
C LEU A 9 1.99 -34.72 29.44
N ARG A 10 0.81 -34.41 29.97
CA ARG A 10 -0.45 -34.93 29.41
C ARG A 10 -0.70 -34.28 28.05
N LEU A 11 -0.88 -35.12 27.02
CA LEU A 11 -1.06 -34.69 25.61
C LEU A 11 -2.16 -33.62 25.46
N LYS A 12 -3.33 -33.79 26.10
CA LYS A 12 -4.43 -32.82 26.02
C LYS A 12 -4.02 -31.40 26.49
N ARG A 13 -3.18 -31.29 27.52
CA ARG A 13 -2.71 -30.02 28.08
C ARG A 13 -1.67 -29.36 27.18
N VAL A 14 -0.81 -30.17 26.59
CA VAL A 14 0.19 -29.70 25.61
C VAL A 14 -0.51 -29.22 24.32
N LEU A 15 -1.54 -29.92 23.88
CA LEU A 15 -2.39 -29.49 22.75
C LEU A 15 -3.09 -28.15 23.03
N ALA A 16 -3.55 -27.93 24.27
CA ALA A 16 -4.13 -26.64 24.66
C ALA A 16 -3.11 -25.50 24.54
N LEU A 17 -1.86 -25.70 25.04
CA LEU A 17 -0.79 -24.73 24.85
C LEU A 17 -0.53 -24.48 23.35
N ALA A 18 -0.40 -25.56 22.57
CA ALA A 18 -0.18 -25.47 21.12
C ALA A 18 -1.28 -24.65 20.44
N LEU A 19 -2.53 -24.87 20.77
CA LEU A 19 -3.69 -24.12 20.23
C LEU A 19 -3.58 -22.61 20.57
N PHE A 20 -3.30 -22.27 21.82
CA PHE A 20 -3.17 -20.86 22.21
C PHE A 20 -1.98 -20.17 21.54
N VAL A 21 -0.85 -20.85 21.38
CA VAL A 21 0.30 -20.31 20.64
C VAL A 21 -0.06 -20.13 19.16
N THR A 22 -0.75 -21.08 18.55
CA THR A 22 -1.23 -20.98 17.15
C THR A 22 -2.16 -19.78 16.97
N LEU A 23 -3.17 -19.63 17.83
CA LEU A 23 -4.10 -18.51 17.78
C LEU A 23 -3.42 -17.15 18.02
N SER A 24 -2.49 -17.08 18.98
CA SER A 24 -1.72 -15.86 19.23
C SER A 24 -0.84 -15.48 18.05
N SER A 25 -0.14 -16.46 17.45
CA SER A 25 0.70 -16.24 16.27
C SER A 25 -0.14 -15.87 15.04
N MET A 26 -1.30 -16.50 14.88
CA MET A 26 -2.27 -16.15 13.83
C MET A 26 -2.78 -14.72 13.98
N LEU A 27 -3.18 -14.30 15.18
CA LEU A 27 -3.65 -12.94 15.45
C LEU A 27 -2.57 -11.91 15.15
N PHE A 28 -1.36 -12.13 15.67
CA PHE A 28 -0.24 -11.22 15.46
C PHE A 28 0.16 -11.13 13.99
N SER A 29 0.34 -12.27 13.32
CA SER A 29 0.75 -12.28 11.91
C SER A 29 -0.33 -11.73 10.98
N THR A 30 -1.62 -12.00 11.23
CA THR A 30 -2.73 -11.44 10.45
C THR A 30 -2.69 -9.91 10.51
N THR A 31 -2.55 -9.35 11.71
CA THR A 31 -2.49 -7.89 11.87
C THR A 31 -1.22 -7.31 11.25
N ALA A 32 -0.07 -7.91 11.51
CA ALA A 32 1.20 -7.43 10.97
C ALA A 32 1.20 -7.44 9.44
N PHE A 33 0.77 -8.53 8.81
CA PHE A 33 0.67 -8.61 7.35
C PHE A 33 -0.34 -7.63 6.78
N THR A 34 -1.49 -7.46 7.41
CA THR A 34 -2.51 -6.51 6.96
C THR A 34 -1.99 -5.08 7.04
N LEU A 35 -1.32 -4.70 8.12
CA LEU A 35 -0.76 -3.35 8.29
C LEU A 35 0.39 -3.09 7.31
N VAL A 36 1.30 -4.05 7.12
CA VAL A 36 2.40 -3.93 6.14
C VAL A 36 1.85 -3.88 4.73
N GLY A 37 0.88 -4.73 4.39
CA GLY A 37 0.21 -4.74 3.09
C GLY A 37 -0.52 -3.43 2.80
N TYR A 38 -1.20 -2.89 3.81
CA TYR A 38 -1.87 -1.60 3.75
C TYR A 38 -0.86 -0.47 3.44
N TYR A 39 0.19 -0.37 4.25
CA TYR A 39 1.19 0.68 4.11
C TYR A 39 1.89 0.62 2.75
N ARG A 40 2.34 -0.57 2.34
CA ARG A 40 2.98 -0.76 1.03
C ARG A 40 2.03 -0.50 -0.13
N GLY A 41 0.82 -1.04 -0.09
CA GLY A 41 -0.16 -0.90 -1.18
C GLY A 41 -0.49 0.56 -1.48
N PHE A 42 -0.56 1.41 -0.45
CA PHE A 42 -0.78 2.84 -0.63
C PHE A 42 0.45 3.58 -1.16
N ASN A 43 1.63 3.28 -0.61
CA ASN A 43 2.85 3.99 -0.99
C ASN A 43 3.21 3.76 -2.46
N ILE A 44 2.89 2.59 -3.01
CA ILE A 44 3.15 2.29 -4.43
C ILE A 44 2.05 2.77 -5.39
N TYR A 45 0.98 3.40 -4.89
CA TYR A 45 -0.16 3.80 -5.71
C TYR A 45 0.22 4.76 -6.86
N LEU A 46 1.10 5.68 -6.59
CA LEU A 46 1.62 6.63 -7.58
C LEU A 46 2.98 6.21 -8.16
N GLY A 47 3.49 5.06 -7.82
CA GLY A 47 4.74 4.48 -8.31
C GLY A 47 5.63 3.97 -7.19
N GLU A 48 6.38 2.93 -7.50
CA GLU A 48 7.35 2.32 -6.60
C GLU A 48 8.73 2.95 -6.84
N GLY A 49 9.35 3.41 -5.77
CA GLY A 49 10.69 4.00 -5.82
C GLY A 49 10.72 5.49 -5.50
N GLU A 50 11.85 5.91 -5.01
CA GLU A 50 12.11 7.30 -4.67
C GLU A 50 12.45 8.16 -5.91
N ASP A 51 12.58 7.56 -7.07
CA ASP A 51 12.86 8.21 -8.36
C ASP A 51 11.61 8.75 -9.06
N ILE A 52 10.42 8.47 -8.49
CA ILE A 52 9.15 8.99 -8.98
C ILE A 52 8.73 10.19 -8.11
N VAL A 53 8.51 11.31 -8.78
CA VAL A 53 8.08 12.58 -8.19
C VAL A 53 6.66 12.88 -8.65
N ALA A 54 5.82 13.35 -7.74
CA ALA A 54 4.47 13.85 -8.02
C ALA A 54 4.47 15.37 -7.95
N VAL A 55 3.91 15.99 -8.97
CA VAL A 55 3.58 17.43 -9.03
C VAL A 55 2.08 17.53 -8.83
N TYR A 56 1.67 18.22 -7.79
CA TYR A 56 0.29 18.22 -7.31
C TYR A 56 -0.15 19.61 -6.80
N ASP A 57 -1.45 19.79 -6.65
CA ASP A 57 -2.04 20.98 -6.05
C ASP A 57 -1.97 20.90 -4.51
N ARG A 58 -1.24 21.82 -3.87
CA ARG A 58 -1.11 21.91 -2.41
C ARG A 58 -2.44 22.20 -1.71
N GLY A 59 -3.36 22.89 -2.39
CA GLY A 59 -4.71 23.14 -1.89
C GLY A 59 -5.58 21.89 -1.87
N SER A 60 -5.21 20.87 -2.64
CA SER A 60 -5.93 19.61 -2.68
C SER A 60 -5.68 18.77 -1.43
N ARG A 61 -6.75 18.18 -0.91
CA ARG A 61 -6.69 17.25 0.23
C ARG A 61 -6.38 15.81 -0.18
N THR A 62 -6.53 15.49 -1.45
CA THR A 62 -6.38 14.12 -1.97
C THR A 62 -5.70 14.14 -3.34
N PRO A 63 -5.05 13.05 -3.77
CA PRO A 63 -4.48 12.96 -5.10
C PRO A 63 -5.53 13.00 -6.23
N PHE A 64 -6.82 12.91 -5.88
CA PHE A 64 -7.93 12.84 -6.83
C PHE A 64 -8.62 14.19 -7.07
N THR A 65 -8.38 15.19 -6.21
CA THR A 65 -9.09 16.46 -6.23
C THR A 65 -8.23 17.65 -6.65
N GLY A 66 -6.95 17.43 -6.92
CA GLY A 66 -6.01 18.45 -7.37
C GLY A 66 -6.34 18.99 -8.76
N ILE A 67 -5.88 20.21 -9.02
CA ILE A 67 -5.94 20.88 -10.32
C ILE A 67 -4.55 21.42 -10.63
N VAL A 68 -3.89 20.81 -11.62
CA VAL A 68 -2.55 21.15 -12.04
C VAL A 68 -2.57 21.48 -13.54
N PRO A 69 -1.98 22.57 -14.00
CA PRO A 69 -1.92 22.89 -15.43
C PRO A 69 -1.15 21.83 -16.21
N ALA A 70 -1.78 21.31 -17.28
CA ALA A 70 -1.22 20.22 -18.07
C ALA A 70 0.07 20.65 -18.83
N TYR A 71 0.20 21.94 -19.18
CA TYR A 71 1.39 22.46 -19.88
C TYR A 71 2.69 22.32 -19.06
N LEU A 72 2.60 22.18 -17.74
CA LEU A 72 3.76 21.93 -16.90
C LEU A 72 4.45 20.59 -17.20
N THR A 73 3.73 19.66 -17.83
CA THR A 73 4.29 18.38 -18.31
C THR A 73 5.46 18.65 -19.28
N GLU A 74 5.28 19.59 -20.21
CA GLU A 74 6.30 19.93 -21.19
C GLU A 74 7.49 20.65 -20.55
N ALA A 75 7.22 21.58 -19.63
CA ALA A 75 8.27 22.29 -18.89
C ALA A 75 9.17 21.33 -18.09
N ILE A 76 8.55 20.32 -17.45
CA ILE A 76 9.28 19.31 -16.68
C ILE A 76 10.06 18.37 -17.59
N SER A 77 9.48 17.97 -18.73
CA SER A 77 10.11 17.03 -19.68
C SER A 77 11.38 17.56 -20.32
N ARG A 78 11.56 18.89 -20.35
CA ARG A 78 12.75 19.57 -20.92
C ARG A 78 13.95 19.59 -19.97
N LEU A 79 13.79 19.17 -18.71
CA LEU A 79 14.88 19.16 -17.75
C LEU A 79 15.82 17.97 -18.00
N ASP A 80 17.12 18.25 -18.04
CA ASP A 80 18.13 17.20 -18.11
C ASP A 80 18.03 16.29 -16.87
N GLY A 81 17.96 14.97 -17.08
CA GLY A 81 17.78 13.99 -16.02
C GLY A 81 16.32 13.61 -15.73
N VAL A 82 15.35 14.17 -16.42
CA VAL A 82 13.98 13.68 -16.43
C VAL A 82 13.84 12.56 -17.46
N ILE A 83 13.51 11.35 -16.99
CA ILE A 83 13.44 10.14 -17.81
C ILE A 83 12.08 10.02 -18.49
N ALA A 84 11.00 10.30 -17.76
CA ALA A 84 9.63 10.24 -18.27
C ALA A 84 8.73 11.15 -17.45
N VAL A 85 7.69 11.71 -18.11
CA VAL A 85 6.67 12.54 -17.46
C VAL A 85 5.29 12.09 -17.94
N SER A 86 4.32 11.94 -17.03
CA SER A 86 2.96 11.54 -17.33
C SER A 86 1.97 12.49 -16.66
N PRO A 87 1.19 13.25 -17.43
CA PRO A 87 0.02 13.95 -16.93
C PRO A 87 -1.10 12.94 -16.68
N GLU A 88 -1.76 13.01 -15.52
CA GLU A 88 -2.77 12.04 -15.14
C GLU A 88 -3.99 12.72 -14.51
N VAL A 89 -5.17 12.17 -14.82
CA VAL A 89 -6.42 12.53 -14.17
C VAL A 89 -6.98 11.30 -13.48
N ILE A 90 -6.96 11.30 -12.16
CA ILE A 90 -7.46 10.19 -11.34
C ILE A 90 -8.82 10.57 -10.77
N ILE A 91 -9.82 9.73 -10.99
CA ILE A 91 -11.23 10.07 -10.70
C ILE A 91 -11.88 8.90 -9.96
N PRO A 92 -12.53 9.15 -8.83
CA PRO A 92 -13.46 8.19 -8.27
C PRO A 92 -14.68 8.09 -9.18
N CYS A 93 -15.05 6.88 -9.56
CA CYS A 93 -16.18 6.61 -10.46
C CYS A 93 -16.93 5.35 -10.03
N ALA A 94 -18.05 5.08 -10.67
CA ALA A 94 -18.81 3.86 -10.50
C ALA A 94 -18.99 3.14 -11.85
N VAL A 95 -18.85 1.82 -11.84
CA VAL A 95 -19.08 0.93 -12.98
C VAL A 95 -19.93 -0.24 -12.54
N ARG A 96 -21.04 -0.50 -13.24
CA ARG A 96 -22.01 -1.54 -12.85
C ARG A 96 -22.43 -1.43 -11.37
N GLY A 97 -22.56 -0.19 -10.86
CA GLY A 97 -22.93 0.09 -9.47
C GLY A 97 -21.82 -0.18 -8.44
N GLN A 98 -20.62 -0.51 -8.86
CA GLN A 98 -19.46 -0.71 -7.96
C GLN A 98 -18.52 0.47 -8.00
N PRO A 99 -18.07 0.99 -6.83
CA PRO A 99 -17.09 2.06 -6.78
C PRO A 99 -15.73 1.57 -7.27
N THR A 100 -15.10 2.38 -8.10
CA THR A 100 -13.75 2.15 -8.63
C THR A 100 -13.09 3.49 -8.97
N PHE A 101 -11.92 3.45 -9.58
CA PHE A 101 -11.23 4.62 -10.09
C PHE A 101 -11.02 4.51 -11.59
N LEU A 102 -11.12 5.65 -12.28
CA LEU A 102 -10.66 5.79 -13.65
C LEU A 102 -9.42 6.69 -13.66
N ARG A 103 -8.43 6.26 -14.41
CA ARG A 103 -7.19 7.01 -14.64
C ARG A 103 -7.13 7.43 -16.11
N GLY A 104 -7.28 8.72 -16.36
CA GLY A 104 -7.06 9.34 -17.67
C GLY A 104 -5.56 9.55 -17.90
N ILE A 105 -5.03 9.04 -19.01
CA ILE A 105 -3.59 9.04 -19.29
C ILE A 105 -3.28 9.39 -20.75
N VAL A 106 -2.02 9.75 -20.99
CA VAL A 106 -1.38 9.68 -22.30
C VAL A 106 -0.60 8.37 -22.35
N SER A 107 -1.01 7.42 -23.20
CA SER A 107 -0.54 6.03 -23.19
C SER A 107 0.97 5.89 -23.17
N ASP A 108 1.68 6.53 -24.09
CA ASP A 108 3.13 6.44 -24.24
C ASP A 108 3.90 7.01 -23.02
N HIS A 109 3.36 8.06 -22.41
CA HIS A 109 3.93 8.68 -21.23
C HIS A 109 3.73 7.78 -20.00
N PHE A 110 2.52 7.25 -19.84
CA PHE A 110 2.17 6.39 -18.72
C PHE A 110 2.95 5.08 -18.72
N MET A 111 3.13 4.44 -19.89
CA MET A 111 3.86 3.17 -20.00
C MET A 111 5.33 3.28 -19.65
N LYS A 112 5.96 4.45 -19.86
CA LYS A 112 7.35 4.69 -19.45
C LYS A 112 7.52 4.74 -17.92
N LEU A 113 6.46 5.10 -17.19
CA LEU A 113 6.44 5.17 -15.73
C LEU A 113 5.94 3.87 -15.09
N ASN A 114 5.00 3.18 -15.75
CA ASN A 114 4.36 1.99 -15.21
C ASN A 114 4.49 0.84 -16.21
N PRO A 115 5.33 -0.15 -15.93
CA PRO A 115 5.37 -1.35 -16.74
C PRO A 115 4.04 -2.10 -16.55
N ILE A 116 3.22 -2.14 -17.60
CA ILE A 116 1.98 -2.91 -17.64
C ILE A 116 2.10 -4.00 -18.70
N THR A 117 1.46 -5.12 -18.44
CA THR A 117 1.37 -6.26 -19.38
C THR A 117 -0.06 -6.41 -19.82
N ILE A 118 -0.32 -6.37 -21.11
CA ILE A 118 -1.65 -6.68 -21.65
C ILE A 118 -1.84 -8.19 -21.65
N LEU A 119 -2.88 -8.65 -20.95
CA LEU A 119 -3.24 -10.08 -20.85
C LEU A 119 -4.19 -10.51 -21.95
N ASP A 120 -5.07 -9.61 -22.39
CA ASP A 120 -6.06 -9.84 -23.44
C ASP A 120 -6.35 -8.52 -24.15
N GLY A 121 -6.60 -8.55 -25.45
CA GLY A 121 -6.82 -7.36 -26.27
C GLY A 121 -5.55 -6.57 -26.59
N ARG A 122 -5.63 -5.24 -26.57
CA ARG A 122 -4.52 -4.34 -26.92
C ARG A 122 -4.45 -3.11 -26.00
N MET A 123 -3.32 -2.42 -26.05
CA MET A 123 -3.14 -1.11 -25.41
C MET A 123 -3.92 -0.02 -26.17
N LEU A 124 -4.25 1.07 -25.46
CA LEU A 124 -4.87 2.26 -26.06
C LEU A 124 -3.88 2.95 -26.99
N GLY A 125 -4.35 3.25 -28.21
CA GLY A 125 -3.65 4.08 -29.17
C GLY A 125 -4.16 5.52 -29.17
N GLU A 126 -3.51 6.40 -29.95
CA GLU A 126 -3.89 7.80 -30.05
C GLU A 126 -5.29 8.04 -30.65
N GLN A 127 -5.78 7.08 -31.43
CA GLN A 127 -7.10 7.16 -32.08
C GLN A 127 -8.25 6.64 -31.22
N ASP A 128 -7.94 6.11 -30.04
CA ASP A 128 -8.95 5.56 -29.12
C ASP A 128 -9.61 6.68 -28.31
N LEU A 129 -10.73 7.22 -28.83
CA LEU A 129 -11.41 8.35 -28.19
C LEU A 129 -12.31 7.92 -27.02
N ASN A 130 -13.12 6.87 -27.19
CA ASN A 130 -14.07 6.38 -26.19
C ASN A 130 -13.77 4.92 -25.83
N SER A 131 -12.52 4.63 -25.57
CA SER A 131 -12.05 3.31 -25.24
C SER A 131 -11.38 3.29 -23.86
N ALA A 132 -11.26 2.10 -23.29
CA ALA A 132 -10.58 1.89 -22.03
C ALA A 132 -9.87 0.53 -22.02
N ILE A 133 -8.86 0.41 -21.18
CA ILE A 133 -8.34 -0.87 -20.73
C ILE A 133 -8.67 -1.04 -19.26
N VAL A 134 -8.89 -2.27 -18.81
CA VAL A 134 -9.36 -2.58 -17.47
C VAL A 134 -8.34 -3.44 -16.75
N GLY A 135 -8.02 -3.09 -15.51
CA GLY A 135 -7.14 -3.88 -14.68
C GLY A 135 -7.72 -5.26 -14.38
N VAL A 136 -6.88 -6.26 -14.36
CA VAL A 136 -7.26 -7.69 -14.28
C VAL A 136 -8.15 -8.02 -13.08
N ARG A 137 -7.90 -7.39 -11.91
CA ARG A 137 -8.71 -7.63 -10.71
C ARG A 137 -10.11 -7.03 -10.85
N LEU A 138 -10.20 -5.82 -11.39
CA LEU A 138 -11.49 -5.18 -11.66
C LEU A 138 -12.27 -5.94 -12.73
N ALA A 139 -11.61 -6.34 -13.82
CA ALA A 139 -12.22 -7.12 -14.90
C ALA A 139 -12.81 -8.43 -14.36
N LYS A 140 -12.07 -9.14 -13.53
CA LYS A 140 -12.54 -10.36 -12.87
C LYS A 140 -13.71 -10.11 -11.92
N LYS A 141 -13.62 -9.06 -11.07
CA LYS A 141 -14.66 -8.69 -10.10
C LYS A 141 -15.99 -8.34 -10.78
N LEU A 142 -15.94 -7.60 -11.88
CA LEU A 142 -17.12 -7.14 -12.61
C LEU A 142 -17.49 -8.02 -13.82
N SER A 143 -16.75 -9.11 -14.05
CA SER A 143 -16.93 -9.99 -15.22
C SER A 143 -16.90 -9.21 -16.56
N ILE A 144 -15.94 -8.27 -16.67
CA ILE A 144 -15.71 -7.47 -17.87
C ILE A 144 -14.76 -8.21 -18.80
N LYS A 145 -15.07 -8.19 -20.11
CA LYS A 145 -14.25 -8.80 -21.16
C LYS A 145 -13.86 -7.76 -22.22
N VAL A 146 -12.84 -8.07 -22.99
CA VAL A 146 -12.47 -7.28 -24.17
C VAL A 146 -13.65 -7.24 -25.15
N GLY A 147 -13.94 -6.06 -25.67
CA GLY A 147 -15.08 -5.78 -26.54
C GLY A 147 -16.37 -5.36 -25.82
N ASP A 148 -16.44 -5.53 -24.48
CA ASP A 148 -17.59 -5.05 -23.70
C ASP A 148 -17.68 -3.53 -23.75
N LYS A 149 -18.91 -3.02 -23.62
CA LYS A 149 -19.20 -1.62 -23.38
C LYS A 149 -19.51 -1.42 -21.90
N VAL A 150 -18.81 -0.53 -21.25
CA VAL A 150 -18.97 -0.23 -19.83
C VAL A 150 -19.38 1.22 -19.64
N LEU A 151 -20.49 1.43 -18.93
CA LEU A 151 -20.91 2.76 -18.51
C LEU A 151 -20.13 3.16 -17.26
N VAL A 152 -19.35 4.24 -17.38
CA VAL A 152 -18.60 4.84 -16.27
C VAL A 152 -19.31 6.11 -15.83
N THR A 153 -19.66 6.18 -14.56
CA THR A 153 -20.31 7.36 -13.96
C THR A 153 -19.35 8.05 -13.02
N GLY A 154 -19.09 9.33 -13.25
CA GLY A 154 -18.28 10.18 -12.36
C GLY A 154 -18.98 10.38 -11.01
N VAL A 155 -18.18 10.49 -9.93
CA VAL A 155 -18.70 10.74 -8.59
C VAL A 155 -18.63 12.23 -8.23
N LEU A 156 -17.68 12.96 -8.82
CA LEU A 156 -17.44 14.37 -8.50
C LEU A 156 -18.28 15.35 -9.32
N VAL A 157 -18.74 14.92 -10.48
CA VAL A 157 -19.63 15.67 -11.37
C VAL A 157 -20.68 14.72 -11.93
N ASP A 158 -21.84 15.25 -12.29
CA ASP A 158 -22.91 14.46 -12.93
C ASP A 158 -22.57 14.23 -14.40
N ALA A 159 -21.63 13.31 -14.63
CA ALA A 159 -21.16 12.93 -15.96
C ALA A 159 -21.09 11.41 -16.07
N CYS A 160 -21.51 10.87 -17.20
CA CYS A 160 -21.40 9.45 -17.50
C CYS A 160 -20.97 9.24 -18.95
N LEU A 161 -20.18 8.20 -19.21
CA LEU A 161 -19.67 7.88 -20.54
C LEU A 161 -19.62 6.37 -20.73
N GLU A 162 -20.08 5.92 -21.91
CA GLU A 162 -19.90 4.54 -22.34
C GLU A 162 -18.52 4.38 -22.98
N LEU A 163 -17.71 3.49 -22.43
CA LEU A 163 -16.36 3.18 -22.93
C LEU A 163 -16.33 1.75 -23.46
N LYS A 164 -15.68 1.55 -24.60
CA LYS A 164 -15.39 0.23 -25.16
C LYS A 164 -14.12 -0.32 -24.52
N VAL A 165 -14.15 -1.53 -24.01
CA VAL A 165 -13.00 -2.21 -23.44
C VAL A 165 -12.12 -2.79 -24.53
N GLU A 166 -10.94 -2.23 -24.76
CA GLU A 166 -9.99 -2.67 -25.78
C GLU A 166 -8.94 -3.66 -25.24
N GLY A 167 -8.73 -3.71 -23.92
CA GLY A 167 -7.79 -4.64 -23.33
C GLY A 167 -7.98 -4.85 -21.83
N ILE A 168 -7.42 -5.95 -21.35
CA ILE A 168 -7.27 -6.26 -19.93
C ILE A 168 -5.79 -6.28 -19.61
N PHE A 169 -5.37 -5.54 -18.58
CA PHE A 169 -3.97 -5.40 -18.21
C PHE A 169 -3.67 -5.91 -16.80
N TYR A 170 -2.40 -6.20 -16.57
CA TYR A 170 -1.81 -6.53 -15.29
C TYR A 170 -0.59 -5.65 -15.01
N SER A 171 -0.50 -5.09 -13.82
CA SER A 171 0.58 -4.18 -13.40
C SER A 171 1.23 -4.57 -12.07
N ASN A 172 0.69 -5.57 -11.37
CA ASN A 172 1.08 -5.92 -10.00
C ASN A 172 1.02 -4.72 -9.02
N SER A 173 0.11 -3.80 -9.27
CA SER A 173 -0.07 -2.57 -8.51
C SER A 173 -1.55 -2.31 -8.21
N PRO A 174 -1.91 -1.29 -7.42
CA PRO A 174 -3.30 -0.90 -7.23
C PRO A 174 -4.06 -0.59 -8.53
N ALA A 175 -3.37 -0.20 -9.61
CA ALA A 175 -3.97 0.04 -10.92
C ALA A 175 -4.69 -1.20 -11.50
N ASP A 176 -4.39 -2.42 -11.04
CA ASP A 176 -5.12 -3.62 -11.43
C ASP A 176 -6.61 -3.60 -11.01
N ASP A 177 -7.00 -2.68 -10.12
CA ASP A 177 -8.39 -2.42 -9.70
C ASP A 177 -8.98 -1.17 -10.39
N GLU A 178 -8.31 -0.57 -11.37
CA GLU A 178 -8.71 0.66 -12.05
C GLU A 178 -9.12 0.43 -13.51
N ILE A 179 -9.81 1.43 -14.05
CA ILE A 179 -9.99 1.62 -15.48
C ILE A 179 -8.98 2.65 -15.96
N VAL A 180 -8.30 2.37 -17.04
CA VAL A 180 -7.39 3.31 -17.70
C VAL A 180 -8.02 3.73 -19.03
N ALA A 181 -8.11 5.04 -19.26
CA ALA A 181 -8.72 5.63 -20.43
C ALA A 181 -7.85 6.78 -20.98
N PRO A 182 -8.08 7.29 -22.19
CA PRO A 182 -7.40 8.47 -22.69
C PRO A 182 -7.57 9.69 -21.77
N LEU A 183 -6.58 10.58 -21.74
CA LEU A 183 -6.54 11.73 -20.83
C LEU A 183 -7.80 12.59 -20.89
N HIS A 184 -8.28 12.89 -22.11
CA HIS A 184 -9.48 13.72 -22.33
C HIS A 184 -10.77 13.10 -21.72
N VAL A 185 -10.87 11.78 -21.71
CA VAL A 185 -11.97 11.05 -21.03
C VAL A 185 -11.94 11.31 -19.53
N GLY A 186 -10.74 11.23 -18.96
CA GLY A 186 -10.52 11.55 -17.56
C GLY A 186 -10.89 13.01 -17.24
N GLN A 187 -10.40 13.95 -18.03
CA GLN A 187 -10.69 15.38 -17.86
C GLN A 187 -12.20 15.64 -17.91
N TRP A 188 -12.88 15.08 -18.90
CA TRP A 188 -14.33 15.24 -19.05
C TRP A 188 -15.12 14.66 -17.86
N LEU A 189 -14.84 13.41 -17.47
CA LEU A 189 -15.50 12.76 -16.32
C LEU A 189 -15.20 13.44 -14.97
N ARG A 190 -14.08 14.16 -14.88
CA ARG A 190 -13.69 14.95 -13.72
C ARG A 190 -14.35 16.33 -13.70
N GLY A 191 -14.86 16.81 -14.84
CA GLY A 191 -15.31 18.18 -15.02
C GLY A 191 -14.17 19.19 -15.09
N LEU A 192 -12.99 18.76 -15.54
CA LEU A 192 -11.87 19.64 -15.84
C LEU A 192 -11.94 20.12 -17.29
N ASP A 193 -11.35 21.26 -17.55
CA ASP A 193 -10.99 21.63 -18.93
C ASP A 193 -9.78 20.83 -19.41
N TYR A 194 -9.52 20.85 -20.73
CA TYR A 194 -8.41 20.08 -21.32
C TYR A 194 -7.00 20.63 -20.99
N ASN A 195 -6.93 21.77 -20.31
CA ASN A 195 -5.66 22.38 -19.89
C ASN A 195 -5.21 21.94 -18.50
N HIS A 196 -6.04 21.19 -17.78
CA HIS A 196 -5.75 20.79 -16.41
C HIS A 196 -5.81 19.27 -16.22
N VAL A 197 -5.01 18.80 -15.25
CA VAL A 197 -4.93 17.41 -14.80
C VAL A 197 -4.98 17.35 -13.27
N THR A 198 -5.17 16.18 -12.68
CA THR A 198 -5.17 16.08 -11.21
C THR A 198 -3.75 16.10 -10.63
N LEU A 199 -2.81 15.53 -11.36
CA LEU A 199 -1.39 15.51 -10.99
C LEU A 199 -0.52 15.19 -12.21
N ILE A 200 0.78 15.47 -12.10
CA ILE A 200 1.79 15.06 -13.07
C ILE A 200 2.80 14.19 -12.32
N ARG A 201 3.11 12.99 -12.85
CA ARG A 201 4.20 12.17 -12.34
C ARG A 201 5.40 12.26 -13.24
N ALA A 202 6.58 12.34 -12.63
CA ALA A 202 7.85 12.34 -13.34
C ALA A 202 8.78 11.29 -12.77
N LYS A 203 9.45 10.55 -13.64
CA LYS A 203 10.57 9.67 -13.26
C LYS A 203 11.86 10.43 -13.53
N ILE A 204 12.73 10.52 -12.53
CA ILE A 204 13.92 11.34 -12.57
C ILE A 204 15.18 10.54 -12.25
N ASP A 205 16.30 10.96 -12.81
CA ASP A 205 17.62 10.58 -12.31
C ASP A 205 18.00 11.53 -11.16
N LYS A 206 17.97 11.02 -9.93
CA LYS A 206 18.30 11.81 -8.73
C LYS A 206 19.72 12.38 -8.71
N GLY A 207 20.63 11.83 -9.51
CA GLY A 207 21.99 12.35 -9.66
C GLY A 207 22.04 13.64 -10.50
N LEU A 208 21.05 13.87 -11.34
CA LEU A 208 21.00 15.01 -12.27
C LEU A 208 19.92 16.03 -11.91
N VAL A 209 18.76 15.59 -11.41
CA VAL A 209 17.61 16.45 -11.12
C VAL A 209 17.13 16.27 -9.70
N SER A 210 16.87 17.39 -9.03
CA SER A 210 16.26 17.43 -7.70
C SER A 210 14.80 17.92 -7.76
N LYS A 211 14.05 17.70 -6.66
CA LYS A 211 12.70 18.28 -6.49
C LYS A 211 12.71 19.80 -6.61
N THR A 212 13.76 20.45 -6.12
CA THR A 212 13.95 21.90 -6.20
C THR A 212 14.10 22.35 -7.65
N SER A 213 14.87 21.64 -8.46
CA SER A 213 15.04 21.96 -9.88
C SER A 213 13.72 21.86 -10.66
N ILE A 214 12.87 20.86 -10.33
CA ILE A 214 11.54 20.73 -10.93
C ILE A 214 10.67 21.92 -10.50
N TYR A 215 10.66 22.27 -9.22
CA TYR A 215 9.89 23.40 -8.71
C TYR A 215 10.34 24.73 -9.36
N GLU A 216 11.63 24.97 -9.50
CA GLU A 216 12.17 26.15 -10.16
C GLU A 216 11.76 26.23 -11.64
N ALA A 217 11.74 25.08 -12.35
CA ALA A 217 11.25 25.03 -13.73
C ALA A 217 9.75 25.39 -13.81
N ILE A 218 8.93 24.87 -12.89
CA ILE A 218 7.50 25.22 -12.78
C ILE A 218 7.33 26.71 -12.52
N VAL A 219 8.07 27.29 -11.57
CA VAL A 219 8.00 28.72 -11.26
C VAL A 219 8.42 29.56 -12.46
N ARG A 220 9.51 29.18 -13.14
CA ARG A 220 9.97 29.88 -14.35
C ARG A 220 8.93 29.86 -15.45
N GLU A 221 8.30 28.73 -15.69
CA GLU A 221 7.25 28.59 -16.70
C GLU A 221 5.97 29.38 -16.32
N ALA A 222 5.61 29.41 -15.03
CA ALA A 222 4.46 30.14 -14.52
C ALA A 222 4.64 31.66 -14.59
N LEU A 223 5.84 32.17 -14.29
CA LEU A 223 6.15 33.59 -14.32
C LEU A 223 6.36 34.12 -15.74
N GLY A 224 6.66 33.28 -16.72
CA GLY A 224 6.96 33.66 -18.10
C GLY A 224 8.31 34.39 -18.23
N PRO A 225 8.77 34.67 -19.45
CA PRO A 225 10.11 35.25 -19.69
C PRO A 225 10.24 36.71 -19.23
N THR A 226 9.20 37.35 -18.67
CA THR A 226 9.13 38.80 -18.46
C THR A 226 9.72 39.30 -17.13
N GLN A 227 10.03 38.42 -16.15
CA GLN A 227 10.58 38.89 -14.86
C GLN A 227 12.05 38.51 -14.61
N ALA A 228 12.64 37.64 -15.39
CA ALA A 228 14.06 37.27 -15.24
C ALA A 228 15.03 38.33 -15.80
N SER A 229 14.53 39.34 -16.52
CA SER A 229 15.34 40.41 -17.15
C SER A 229 14.88 41.82 -16.79
N ALA A 230 14.14 42.01 -15.70
CA ALA A 230 13.55 43.30 -15.32
C ALA A 230 14.51 44.28 -14.64
N GLU A 231 15.84 44.08 -14.70
CA GLU A 231 16.80 45.08 -14.26
C GLU A 231 17.33 45.98 -15.37
N SER A 232 16.91 45.84 -16.63
CA SER A 232 17.56 46.64 -17.70
C SER A 232 16.74 47.02 -18.93
N GLN A 233 15.38 46.99 -18.93
CA GLN A 233 14.70 47.65 -20.06
C GLN A 233 13.33 48.22 -19.73
N LYS A 234 13.10 49.49 -20.09
CA LYS A 234 11.80 50.20 -20.04
C LYS A 234 10.72 49.43 -20.85
N PRO A 235 9.48 49.37 -20.37
CA PRO A 235 8.42 48.61 -21.03
C PRO A 235 7.96 49.35 -22.29
N SER A 236 8.21 48.78 -23.43
CA SER A 236 7.57 49.12 -24.68
C SER A 236 6.68 47.98 -25.12
N GLN A 237 5.38 48.18 -25.01
CA GLN A 237 4.21 47.39 -25.40
C GLN A 237 3.69 46.38 -24.36
N PRO A 238 2.35 46.33 -24.11
CA PRO A 238 1.74 45.35 -23.26
C PRO A 238 1.75 43.98 -23.94
N THR A 239 2.59 43.09 -23.41
CA THR A 239 2.57 41.68 -23.82
C THR A 239 1.24 41.07 -23.31
N ILE A 240 0.38 40.64 -24.21
CA ILE A 240 -0.87 39.94 -23.86
C ILE A 240 -0.48 38.61 -23.22
N VAL A 241 -0.51 38.54 -21.90
CA VAL A 241 -0.34 37.30 -21.17
C VAL A 241 -1.62 36.47 -21.38
N PRO A 242 -1.53 35.23 -21.84
CA PRO A 242 -2.72 34.39 -22.01
C PRO A 242 -3.49 34.31 -20.69
N TRP A 243 -4.81 34.55 -20.73
CA TRP A 243 -5.70 34.55 -19.55
C TRP A 243 -5.58 33.31 -18.68
N THR A 244 -5.22 32.15 -19.26
CA THR A 244 -4.98 30.89 -18.54
C THR A 244 -3.79 30.94 -17.57
N ARG A 245 -2.82 31.87 -17.75
CA ARG A 245 -1.70 32.05 -16.86
C ARG A 245 -1.96 33.01 -15.69
N ILE A 246 -2.99 33.87 -15.79
CA ILE A 246 -3.27 34.92 -14.82
C ILE A 246 -3.80 34.33 -13.48
N PHE A 247 -4.45 33.18 -13.52
CA PHE A 247 -5.04 32.56 -12.34
C PHE A 247 -4.19 31.45 -11.72
N PHE A 248 -3.03 31.15 -12.29
CA PHE A 248 -2.15 30.10 -11.77
C PHE A 248 -1.09 30.70 -10.83
N HIS A 249 -1.19 30.32 -9.56
CA HIS A 249 -0.20 30.68 -8.55
C HIS A 249 0.75 29.49 -8.38
N ALA A 250 2.01 29.64 -8.82
CA ALA A 250 3.04 28.61 -8.69
C ALA A 250 3.24 28.15 -7.23
N GLU A 251 2.91 29.01 -6.25
CA GLU A 251 2.93 28.71 -4.83
C GLU A 251 1.98 27.58 -4.41
N ASN A 252 0.90 27.38 -5.17
CA ASN A 252 -0.06 26.30 -4.94
C ASN A 252 0.42 24.93 -5.46
N ILE A 253 1.51 24.90 -6.21
CA ILE A 253 2.04 23.62 -6.71
C ILE A 253 3.03 23.03 -5.71
N GLY A 254 2.82 21.78 -5.37
CA GLY A 254 3.73 20.94 -4.62
C GLY A 254 4.53 20.03 -5.53
N VAL A 255 5.78 19.79 -5.16
CA VAL A 255 6.66 18.81 -5.80
C VAL A 255 7.21 17.93 -4.68
N GLU A 256 6.83 16.66 -4.68
CA GLU A 256 7.23 15.71 -3.64
C GLU A 256 7.49 14.33 -4.24
N GLU A 257 8.30 13.51 -3.59
CA GLU A 257 8.39 12.10 -3.92
C GLU A 257 7.00 11.45 -3.83
N ALA A 258 6.64 10.64 -4.82
CA ALA A 258 5.30 10.05 -4.92
C ALA A 258 4.91 9.28 -3.65
N GLN A 259 5.86 8.55 -3.05
CA GLN A 259 5.64 7.83 -1.79
C GLN A 259 5.37 8.78 -0.63
N ARG A 260 6.15 9.85 -0.45
CA ARG A 260 5.95 10.83 0.63
C ARG A 260 4.64 11.60 0.48
N PHE A 261 4.26 11.92 -0.74
CA PHE A 261 2.96 12.52 -1.02
C PHE A 261 1.82 11.60 -0.55
N MET A 262 1.92 10.28 -0.86
CA MET A 262 0.92 9.30 -0.42
C MET A 262 0.96 9.07 1.09
N GLU A 263 2.13 9.08 1.73
CA GLU A 263 2.27 9.03 3.20
C GLU A 263 1.54 10.21 3.86
N GLY A 264 1.79 11.44 3.40
CA GLY A 264 1.12 12.63 3.91
C GLY A 264 -0.40 12.60 3.70
N TYR A 265 -0.87 11.97 2.62
CA TYR A 265 -2.29 11.72 2.40
C TYR A 265 -2.86 10.75 3.44
N MET A 266 -2.19 9.64 3.72
CA MET A 266 -2.63 8.66 4.72
C MET A 266 -2.65 9.24 6.15
N GLU A 267 -1.65 10.05 6.50
CA GLU A 267 -1.57 10.71 7.80
C GLU A 267 -2.79 11.60 8.08
N ARG A 268 -3.29 12.30 7.06
CA ARG A 268 -4.52 13.13 7.18
C ARG A 268 -5.76 12.31 7.51
N TYR A 269 -5.79 11.02 7.17
CA TYR A 269 -6.89 10.11 7.49
C TYR A 269 -6.64 9.28 8.76
N GLY A 270 -5.65 9.68 9.57
CA GLY A 270 -5.35 9.04 10.85
C GLY A 270 -4.56 7.74 10.74
N VAL A 271 -4.11 7.37 9.53
CA VAL A 271 -3.22 6.23 9.33
C VAL A 271 -1.78 6.72 9.42
N THR A 272 -1.39 7.11 10.62
CA THR A 272 -0.04 7.55 10.92
C THR A 272 0.84 6.37 11.29
N ARG A 273 2.14 6.56 11.19
CA ARG A 273 3.13 5.58 11.68
C ARG A 273 2.92 5.25 13.17
N GLU A 274 2.54 6.26 13.96
CA GLU A 274 2.26 6.12 15.39
C GLU A 274 1.02 5.27 15.64
N SER A 275 -0.05 5.43 14.85
CA SER A 275 -1.26 4.62 14.98
C SER A 275 -0.99 3.15 14.65
N ILE A 276 -0.16 2.87 13.64
CA ILE A 276 0.29 1.52 13.27
C ILE A 276 1.12 0.90 14.40
N ILE A 277 2.08 1.64 14.96
CA ILE A 277 2.92 1.19 16.08
C ILE A 277 2.04 0.92 17.31
N THR A 278 1.11 1.81 17.62
CA THR A 278 0.20 1.67 18.77
C THR A 278 -0.65 0.40 18.65
N LEU A 279 -1.29 0.20 17.49
CA LEU A 279 -2.09 -1.00 17.24
C LEU A 279 -1.25 -2.27 17.31
N SER A 280 -0.07 -2.26 16.70
CA SER A 280 0.88 -3.39 16.75
C SER A 280 1.31 -3.71 18.18
N THR A 281 1.53 -2.67 19.00
CA THR A 281 1.90 -2.81 20.41
C THR A 281 0.76 -3.42 21.23
N ILE A 282 -0.48 -2.99 21.02
CA ILE A 282 -1.66 -3.56 21.70
C ILE A 282 -1.78 -5.06 21.38
N ILE A 283 -1.67 -5.43 20.11
CA ILE A 283 -1.78 -6.82 19.68
C ILE A 283 -0.61 -7.66 20.20
N PHE A 284 0.60 -7.09 20.22
CA PHE A 284 1.74 -7.73 20.85
C PHE A 284 1.50 -8.02 22.34
N LEU A 285 0.95 -7.07 23.08
CA LEU A 285 0.63 -7.24 24.51
C LEU A 285 -0.45 -8.32 24.71
N LEU A 286 -1.49 -8.33 23.88
CA LEU A 286 -2.53 -9.37 23.91
C LEU A 286 -1.96 -10.76 23.65
N SER A 287 -1.15 -10.89 22.58
CA SER A 287 -0.49 -12.16 22.23
C SER A 287 0.48 -12.61 23.33
N SER A 288 1.24 -11.69 23.91
CA SER A 288 2.16 -11.95 25.02
C SER A 288 1.43 -12.46 26.24
N THR A 289 0.32 -11.81 26.61
CA THR A 289 -0.51 -12.20 27.76
C THR A 289 -1.12 -13.58 27.54
N THR A 290 -1.60 -13.87 26.34
CA THR A 290 -2.19 -15.18 26.01
C THR A 290 -1.15 -16.30 26.10
N ILE A 291 0.05 -16.11 25.56
CA ILE A 291 1.13 -17.10 25.64
C ILE A 291 1.58 -17.29 27.09
N ALA A 292 1.74 -16.20 27.86
CA ALA A 292 2.12 -16.26 29.26
C ALA A 292 1.09 -16.99 30.12
N PHE A 293 -0.19 -16.66 29.92
CA PHE A 293 -1.29 -17.31 30.65
C PHE A 293 -1.39 -18.79 30.30
N SER A 294 -1.33 -19.16 29.04
CA SER A 294 -1.36 -20.56 28.59
C SER A 294 -0.19 -21.36 29.15
N THR A 295 1.03 -20.79 29.12
CA THR A 295 2.21 -21.42 29.71
C THR A 295 2.07 -21.60 31.22
N ARG A 296 1.57 -20.58 31.93
CA ARG A 296 1.32 -20.65 33.38
C ARG A 296 0.29 -21.75 33.70
N THR A 297 -0.80 -21.78 32.96
CA THR A 297 -1.86 -22.79 33.13
C THR A 297 -1.32 -24.21 32.95
N LEU A 298 -0.50 -24.42 31.92
CA LEU A 298 0.16 -25.72 31.71
C LEU A 298 1.02 -26.11 32.93
N ILE A 299 1.83 -25.19 33.45
CA ILE A 299 2.73 -25.46 34.59
C ILE A 299 1.91 -25.76 35.84
N VAL A 300 0.88 -24.96 36.16
CA VAL A 300 0.01 -25.18 37.33
C VAL A 300 -0.70 -26.52 37.24
N GLN A 301 -1.18 -26.89 36.05
CA GLN A 301 -1.85 -28.20 35.85
C GLN A 301 -0.90 -29.40 36.04
N HIS A 302 0.41 -29.19 35.95
CA HIS A 302 1.42 -30.22 36.15
C HIS A 302 2.17 -30.04 37.50
N GLU A 303 1.64 -29.24 38.41
CA GLU A 303 2.32 -28.89 39.66
C GLU A 303 2.62 -30.13 40.53
N ARG A 304 1.67 -31.06 40.63
CA ARG A 304 1.83 -32.32 41.40
C ARG A 304 2.99 -33.15 40.84
N GLU A 305 3.03 -33.34 39.54
CA GLU A 305 4.07 -34.09 38.82
C GLU A 305 5.45 -33.41 39.01
N LEU A 306 5.51 -32.08 38.96
CA LEU A 306 6.71 -31.30 39.17
C LEU A 306 7.19 -31.35 40.62
N GLN A 307 6.29 -31.36 41.62
CA GLN A 307 6.61 -31.52 43.05
C GLN A 307 7.20 -32.91 43.36
N VAL A 308 6.66 -33.98 42.80
CA VAL A 308 7.21 -35.32 42.89
C VAL A 308 8.65 -35.38 42.32
N LEU A 309 8.86 -34.81 41.15
CA LEU A 309 10.21 -34.74 40.54
C LEU A 309 11.20 -33.96 41.41
N ARG A 310 10.72 -32.93 42.09
CA ARG A 310 11.53 -32.12 43.01
C ARG A 310 11.86 -32.89 44.31
N SER A 311 10.94 -33.68 44.85
CA SER A 311 11.18 -34.53 46.06
C SER A 311 12.24 -35.62 45.80
N ILE A 312 12.37 -36.05 44.54
CA ILE A 312 13.42 -37.02 44.09
C ILE A 312 14.79 -36.34 43.85
N GLY A 313 14.89 -35.00 44.06
CA GLY A 313 16.16 -34.28 43.98
C GLY A 313 16.40 -33.43 42.73
N SER A 314 15.37 -33.25 41.86
CA SER A 314 15.51 -32.38 40.68
C SER A 314 15.55 -30.90 41.05
N SER A 315 16.59 -30.18 40.60
CA SER A 315 16.68 -28.72 40.82
C SER A 315 15.66 -27.93 39.96
N LYS A 316 15.21 -26.78 40.48
CA LYS A 316 14.31 -25.87 39.74
C LYS A 316 14.85 -25.48 38.36
N LYS A 317 16.15 -25.23 38.26
CA LYS A 317 16.81 -24.87 36.98
C LYS A 317 16.75 -26.02 35.98
N LEU A 318 16.94 -27.26 36.45
CA LEU A 318 16.87 -28.44 35.60
C LEU A 318 15.45 -28.68 35.05
N LEU A 319 14.44 -28.54 35.94
CA LEU A 319 13.02 -28.67 35.52
C LEU A 319 12.62 -27.63 34.48
N LYS A 320 13.00 -26.35 34.68
CA LYS A 320 12.75 -25.30 33.71
C LYS A 320 13.40 -25.57 32.36
N LYS A 321 14.68 -25.98 32.37
CA LYS A 321 15.44 -26.33 31.16
C LYS A 321 14.81 -27.51 30.43
N ASP A 322 14.40 -28.56 31.15
CA ASP A 322 13.76 -29.73 30.58
C ASP A 322 12.38 -29.37 29.93
N MET A 323 11.57 -28.53 30.59
CA MET A 323 10.32 -28.03 30.03
C MET A 323 10.56 -27.23 28.78
N ILE A 324 11.54 -26.33 28.75
CA ILE A 324 11.87 -25.54 27.54
C ILE A 324 12.26 -26.47 26.40
N ILE A 325 13.18 -27.41 26.63
CA ILE A 325 13.65 -28.35 25.59
C ILE A 325 12.50 -29.16 25.00
N LYS A 326 11.54 -29.60 25.82
CA LYS A 326 10.43 -30.42 25.38
C LYS A 326 9.32 -29.64 24.69
N LEU A 327 9.02 -28.44 25.16
CA LEU A 327 7.92 -27.63 24.64
C LEU A 327 8.36 -26.67 23.52
N PHE A 328 9.65 -26.37 23.40
CA PHE A 328 10.16 -25.50 22.34
C PHE A 328 9.80 -25.98 20.92
N PRO A 329 10.04 -27.27 20.54
CA PRO A 329 9.64 -27.71 19.20
C PRO A 329 8.14 -27.63 18.96
N ILE A 330 7.33 -27.81 20.01
CA ILE A 330 5.86 -27.72 19.92
C ILE A 330 5.46 -26.25 19.73
N THR A 331 6.03 -25.32 20.47
CA THR A 331 5.72 -23.89 20.33
C THR A 331 6.21 -23.34 18.97
N LEU A 332 7.35 -23.82 18.49
CA LEU A 332 7.85 -23.48 17.16
C LEU A 332 6.88 -23.98 16.06
N ALA A 333 6.49 -25.25 16.11
CA ALA A 333 5.55 -25.81 15.16
C ALA A 333 4.18 -25.12 15.21
N SER A 334 3.70 -24.79 16.42
CA SER A 334 2.44 -24.07 16.63
C SER A 334 2.48 -22.64 16.06
N SER A 335 3.61 -21.94 16.23
CA SER A 335 3.79 -20.61 15.66
C SER A 335 3.79 -20.66 14.13
N MET A 336 4.48 -21.63 13.54
CA MET A 336 4.46 -21.82 12.07
C MET A 336 3.07 -22.19 11.56
N ALA A 337 2.34 -23.03 12.28
CA ALA A 337 0.95 -23.38 11.96
C ALA A 337 0.04 -22.14 12.01
N GLY A 338 0.22 -21.25 12.98
CA GLY A 338 -0.50 -19.98 13.07
C GLY A 338 -0.23 -19.07 11.87
N ILE A 339 1.03 -18.95 11.44
CA ILE A 339 1.41 -18.19 10.25
C ILE A 339 0.81 -18.80 8.98
N ALA A 340 0.90 -20.13 8.83
CA ALA A 340 0.31 -20.83 7.68
C ALA A 340 -1.22 -20.61 7.61
N ALA A 341 -1.91 -20.70 8.76
CA ALA A 341 -3.34 -20.40 8.85
C ALA A 341 -3.64 -18.95 8.48
N THR A 342 -2.79 -17.99 8.87
CA THR A 342 -2.90 -16.58 8.46
C THR A 342 -2.78 -16.42 6.95
N ILE A 343 -1.79 -17.05 6.33
CA ILE A 343 -1.59 -16.96 4.87
C ILE A 343 -2.82 -17.50 4.12
N VAL A 344 -3.35 -18.64 4.54
CA VAL A 344 -4.56 -19.21 3.95
C VAL A 344 -5.77 -18.29 4.16
N PHE A 345 -5.95 -17.78 5.37
CA PHE A 345 -7.04 -16.87 5.72
C PHE A 345 -7.01 -15.57 4.91
N LEU A 346 -5.85 -14.90 4.84
CA LEU A 346 -5.69 -13.65 4.10
C LEU A 346 -5.87 -13.87 2.59
N ASN A 347 -5.29 -14.92 2.02
CA ASN A 347 -5.48 -15.23 0.60
C ASN A 347 -6.96 -15.49 0.27
N THR A 348 -7.70 -16.14 1.16
CA THR A 348 -9.14 -16.38 0.96
C THR A 348 -9.94 -15.07 1.00
N ILE A 349 -9.69 -14.22 1.99
CA ILE A 349 -10.39 -12.93 2.15
C ILE A 349 -10.06 -11.97 1.00
N ILE A 350 -8.80 -11.88 0.61
CA ILE A 350 -8.35 -11.03 -0.49
C ILE A 350 -8.91 -11.55 -1.81
N GLY A 351 -8.88 -12.86 -2.04
CA GLY A 351 -9.45 -13.47 -3.24
C GLY A 351 -10.95 -13.22 -3.40
N GLN A 352 -11.66 -12.97 -2.30
CA GLN A 352 -13.07 -12.58 -2.28
C GLN A 352 -13.29 -11.06 -2.34
N GLY A 353 -12.22 -10.24 -2.35
CA GLY A 353 -12.30 -8.79 -2.46
C GLY A 353 -12.80 -8.06 -1.22
N TYR A 354 -12.77 -8.68 -0.04
CA TYR A 354 -13.22 -8.05 1.21
C TYR A 354 -12.23 -7.04 1.81
N LEU A 355 -10.94 -7.18 1.50
CA LEU A 355 -9.91 -6.25 1.94
C LEU A 355 -9.62 -5.22 0.84
N GLN A 356 -10.35 -4.11 0.89
CA GLN A 356 -10.20 -3.00 -0.06
C GLN A 356 -10.02 -1.68 0.69
N ILE A 357 -9.22 -0.79 0.10
CA ILE A 357 -9.06 0.59 0.55
C ILE A 357 -9.21 1.48 -0.66
N LEU A 358 -10.12 2.45 -0.59
CA LEU A 358 -10.47 3.30 -1.74
C LEU A 358 -10.72 2.46 -3.00
N SER A 359 -11.50 1.39 -2.88
CA SER A 359 -11.80 0.44 -3.96
C SER A 359 -10.62 -0.37 -4.53
N HIS A 360 -9.42 -0.19 -4.02
CA HIS A 360 -8.24 -0.98 -4.40
C HIS A 360 -8.02 -2.14 -3.46
N THR A 361 -7.78 -3.31 -4.00
CA THR A 361 -7.48 -4.52 -3.24
C THR A 361 -6.10 -4.43 -2.61
N ILE A 362 -6.01 -4.65 -1.31
CA ILE A 362 -4.72 -4.73 -0.63
C ILE A 362 -4.01 -5.99 -1.12
N THR A 363 -2.89 -5.81 -1.80
CA THR A 363 -2.05 -6.94 -2.20
C THR A 363 -1.33 -7.50 -0.98
N PHE A 364 -1.56 -8.80 -0.72
CA PHE A 364 -0.87 -9.51 0.33
C PHE A 364 0.37 -10.20 -0.24
N GLN A 365 1.51 -9.90 0.33
CA GLN A 365 2.75 -10.65 0.12
C GLN A 365 3.28 -11.10 1.48
N PRO A 366 3.52 -12.41 1.68
CA PRO A 366 4.11 -12.88 2.93
C PRO A 366 5.53 -12.32 3.07
N ASP A 367 5.69 -11.33 3.95
CA ASP A 367 6.97 -10.71 4.24
C ASP A 367 7.83 -11.63 5.12
N PRO A 368 9.01 -12.06 4.67
CA PRO A 368 9.91 -12.92 5.45
C PRO A 368 10.29 -12.34 6.81
N ALA A 369 10.40 -11.00 6.91
CA ALA A 369 10.72 -10.33 8.17
C ALA A 369 9.59 -10.47 9.19
N VAL A 370 8.33 -10.34 8.77
CA VAL A 370 7.15 -10.55 9.63
C VAL A 370 7.06 -12.01 10.07
N ILE A 371 7.35 -12.97 9.17
CA ILE A 371 7.39 -14.39 9.50
C ILE A 371 8.44 -14.66 10.57
N ALA A 372 9.66 -14.23 10.34
CA ALA A 372 10.77 -14.41 11.29
C ALA A 372 10.47 -13.75 12.65
N LEU A 373 9.97 -12.52 12.63
CA LEU A 373 9.60 -11.78 13.84
C LEU A 373 8.52 -12.52 14.64
N THR A 374 7.46 -13.02 13.99
CA THR A 374 6.38 -13.76 14.66
C THR A 374 6.90 -15.02 15.33
N VAL A 375 7.75 -15.80 14.66
CA VAL A 375 8.33 -17.03 15.20
C VAL A 375 9.26 -16.73 16.37
N VAL A 376 10.19 -15.79 16.21
CA VAL A 376 11.13 -15.41 17.27
C VAL A 376 10.39 -14.86 18.49
N LEU A 377 9.40 -14.01 18.26
CA LEU A 377 8.64 -13.39 19.32
C LEU A 377 7.82 -14.43 20.12
N SER A 378 7.08 -15.30 19.44
CA SER A 378 6.27 -16.34 20.09
C SER A 378 7.11 -17.30 20.92
N THR A 379 8.25 -17.74 20.38
CA THR A 379 9.16 -18.64 21.07
C THR A 379 9.89 -17.97 22.22
N ALA A 380 10.33 -16.72 22.06
CA ALA A 380 10.96 -15.94 23.13
C ALA A 380 9.98 -15.67 24.30
N LEU A 381 8.74 -15.29 23.99
CA LEU A 381 7.70 -15.07 24.99
C LEU A 381 7.39 -16.34 25.77
N PHE A 382 7.32 -17.50 25.10
CA PHE A 382 7.18 -18.79 25.76
C PHE A 382 8.36 -19.05 26.70
N MET A 383 9.61 -18.90 26.26
CA MET A 383 10.80 -19.11 27.08
C MET A 383 10.81 -18.21 28.32
N VAL A 384 10.56 -16.91 28.12
CA VAL A 384 10.50 -15.93 29.23
C VAL A 384 9.40 -16.31 30.21
N SER A 385 8.23 -16.76 29.71
CA SER A 385 7.13 -17.18 30.55
C SER A 385 7.49 -18.38 31.43
N VAL A 386 8.16 -19.40 30.88
CA VAL A 386 8.64 -20.55 31.66
C VAL A 386 9.70 -20.13 32.71
N LEU A 387 10.63 -19.25 32.32
CA LEU A 387 11.70 -18.80 33.22
C LEU A 387 11.17 -17.98 34.41
N LYS A 388 10.15 -17.18 34.24
CA LYS A 388 9.54 -16.35 35.29
C LYS A 388 8.64 -17.13 36.25
N GLN A 389 8.22 -18.36 35.94
CA GLN A 389 7.37 -19.16 36.84
C GLN A 389 8.15 -19.57 38.10
N LYS A 390 7.46 -19.46 39.24
CA LYS A 390 7.95 -20.01 40.52
C LYS A 390 7.61 -21.51 40.56
N LEU A 391 8.54 -22.37 40.13
CA LEU A 391 8.46 -23.82 40.31
C LEU A 391 8.87 -24.25 41.69
#